data_b81aadc42d43576e29e848060fd648ea
#
_entry.id   b81aadc42d43576e29e848060fd648ea
#
_cell.length_a   1.000
_cell.length_b   1.000
_cell.length_c   1.000
_cell.angle_alpha   90.00
_cell.angle_beta   90.00
_cell.angle_gamma   90.00
#
_symmetry.space_group_name_H-M   'P 1'
#
loop_
_entity.id
_entity.type
_entity.pdbx_description
1 polymer ?
#
loop_
_entity_poly.entity_id
_entity_poly.type
_entity_poly.pdbx_seq_one_letter_code
_entity_poly.pdbx_strand_id
1 'polypeptide(L)'
;QKIMQEGISGKIAHFFINSKLTILLMVGLMIIGVYSSFLIPREEEPQINVPMADVMIGYPGASPAEVESRVIKPLEKVLSNIKGVEHLHSMAMNGQAMIIVQFYVGEDSERSYVKLYDELMKNENIFPKGVYKPMVKTRSIDDVPMMGLTLWSETLNDFEIRQIAEEVTSEIEKVKDVAITKEIGGRTRELKVVLDKDKMAENGVDALGVMQMIQANNGSSQSGSFV
;
A
#
# COMPACT_ATOMS: atom_id res chain seq x y z
N GLN A 1 -76.21 -8.20 2.65
CA GLN A 1 -74.90 -7.81 2.14
C GLN A 1 -74.16 -7.06 3.20
N LYS A 2 -73.11 -7.69 3.70
CA LYS A 2 -72.25 -7.11 4.76
C LYS A 2 -71.33 -6.10 4.06
N ILE A 3 -71.58 -4.81 4.24
CA ILE A 3 -70.68 -3.75 3.81
C ILE A 3 -69.44 -3.90 4.69
N MET A 4 -68.40 -4.51 4.13
CA MET A 4 -67.09 -4.50 4.77
C MET A 4 -66.62 -3.04 4.86
N GLN A 5 -66.49 -2.52 6.07
CA GLN A 5 -65.87 -1.21 6.29
C GLN A 5 -64.46 -1.26 5.75
N GLU A 6 -64.23 -0.61 4.65
CA GLU A 6 -62.91 -0.48 4.09
C GLU A 6 -62.01 0.28 5.08
N GLY A 7 -60.98 -0.38 5.54
CA GLY A 7 -59.96 0.26 6.38
C GLY A 7 -59.23 1.40 5.59
N ILE A 8 -58.35 2.12 6.25
CA ILE A 8 -57.57 3.24 5.67
C ILE A 8 -56.85 2.82 4.38
N SER A 9 -56.30 1.59 4.37
CA SER A 9 -55.60 1.03 3.18
C SER A 9 -56.58 0.82 2.00
N GLY A 10 -57.83 0.36 2.26
CA GLY A 10 -58.85 0.17 1.21
C GLY A 10 -59.26 1.52 0.56
N LYS A 11 -59.42 2.56 1.38
CA LYS A 11 -59.75 3.91 0.87
C LYS A 11 -58.65 4.50 0.02
N ILE A 12 -57.37 4.31 0.40
CA ILE A 12 -56.21 4.73 -0.36
C ILE A 12 -56.15 3.98 -1.69
N ALA A 13 -56.29 2.66 -1.65
CA ALA A 13 -56.32 1.83 -2.87
C ALA A 13 -57.42 2.25 -3.83
N HIS A 14 -58.66 2.45 -3.32
CA HIS A 14 -59.79 2.86 -4.15
C HIS A 14 -59.56 4.25 -4.81
N PHE A 15 -58.93 5.19 -4.12
CA PHE A 15 -58.58 6.52 -4.66
C PHE A 15 -57.62 6.39 -5.85
N PHE A 16 -56.62 5.52 -5.76
CA PHE A 16 -55.60 5.35 -6.81
C PHE A 16 -56.07 4.47 -7.97
N ILE A 17 -56.92 3.44 -7.78
CA ILE A 17 -57.32 2.51 -8.84
C ILE A 17 -58.02 3.23 -10.02
N ASN A 18 -58.88 4.21 -9.72
CA ASN A 18 -59.63 4.92 -10.72
C ASN A 18 -59.07 6.29 -11.14
N SER A 19 -57.87 6.64 -10.63
CA SER A 19 -57.29 7.94 -10.88
C SER A 19 -56.31 7.91 -12.07
N LYS A 20 -56.46 8.85 -13.00
CA LYS A 20 -55.50 9.08 -14.10
C LYS A 20 -54.11 9.49 -13.53
N LEU A 21 -54.06 10.01 -12.32
CA LEU A 21 -52.82 10.37 -11.64
C LEU A 21 -51.96 9.16 -11.32
N THR A 22 -52.56 7.97 -11.15
CA THR A 22 -51.82 6.72 -10.92
C THR A 22 -50.93 6.34 -12.08
N ILE A 23 -51.42 6.50 -13.28
CA ILE A 23 -50.64 6.21 -14.50
C ILE A 23 -49.47 7.20 -14.60
N LEU A 24 -49.71 8.49 -14.33
CA LEU A 24 -48.69 9.51 -14.37
C LEU A 24 -47.58 9.25 -13.30
N LEU A 25 -48.01 8.89 -12.08
CA LEU A 25 -47.08 8.54 -11.00
C LEU A 25 -46.27 7.28 -11.34
N MET A 26 -46.91 6.25 -11.90
CA MET A 26 -46.23 5.02 -12.28
C MET A 26 -45.17 5.25 -13.35
N VAL A 27 -45.50 6.05 -14.38
CA VAL A 27 -44.53 6.43 -15.42
C VAL A 27 -43.40 7.30 -14.83
N GLY A 28 -43.74 8.27 -14.00
CA GLY A 28 -42.76 9.11 -13.33
C GLY A 28 -41.77 8.30 -12.46
N LEU A 29 -42.29 7.41 -11.62
CA LEU A 29 -41.47 6.53 -10.80
C LEU A 29 -40.60 5.57 -11.63
N MET A 30 -41.13 5.05 -12.76
CA MET A 30 -40.35 4.23 -13.67
C MET A 30 -39.19 5.00 -14.29
N ILE A 31 -39.43 6.23 -14.74
CA ILE A 31 -38.38 7.09 -15.30
C ILE A 31 -37.31 7.40 -14.22
N ILE A 32 -37.75 7.76 -13.00
CA ILE A 32 -36.82 8.01 -11.89
C ILE A 32 -36.03 6.74 -11.55
N GLY A 33 -36.67 5.58 -11.50
CA GLY A 33 -36.01 4.31 -11.22
C GLY A 33 -34.94 3.95 -12.26
N VAL A 34 -35.27 4.12 -13.54
CA VAL A 34 -34.29 3.91 -14.63
C VAL A 34 -33.16 4.91 -14.52
N TYR A 35 -33.46 6.19 -14.33
CA TYR A 35 -32.45 7.24 -14.15
C TYR A 35 -31.53 6.97 -12.96
N SER A 36 -32.10 6.59 -11.80
CA SER A 36 -31.34 6.23 -10.61
C SER A 36 -30.41 5.03 -10.85
N SER A 37 -30.86 4.06 -11.66
CA SER A 37 -30.02 2.89 -12.01
C SER A 37 -28.76 3.25 -12.79
N PHE A 38 -28.77 4.35 -13.53
CA PHE A 38 -27.57 4.87 -14.23
C PHE A 38 -26.68 5.74 -13.33
N LEU A 39 -27.25 6.36 -12.27
CA LEU A 39 -26.51 7.24 -11.37
C LEU A 39 -25.81 6.48 -10.24
N ILE A 40 -26.32 5.30 -9.87
CA ILE A 40 -25.73 4.50 -8.81
C ILE A 40 -24.38 3.98 -9.29
N PRO A 41 -23.27 4.30 -8.59
CA PRO A 41 -21.97 3.73 -8.89
C PRO A 41 -22.06 2.20 -8.80
N ARG A 42 -21.43 1.52 -9.75
CA ARG A 42 -21.39 0.06 -9.80
C ARG A 42 -19.99 -0.35 -9.37
N GLU A 43 -19.91 -1.04 -8.27
CA GLU A 43 -18.69 -1.60 -7.73
C GLU A 43 -18.85 -3.12 -7.66
N GLU A 44 -17.78 -3.84 -7.97
CA GLU A 44 -17.77 -5.31 -7.89
C GLU A 44 -17.73 -5.76 -6.43
N GLU A 45 -16.98 -5.03 -5.60
CA GLU A 45 -16.87 -5.26 -4.17
C GLU A 45 -17.20 -3.98 -3.38
N PRO A 46 -17.91 -4.09 -2.24
CA PRO A 46 -18.18 -2.92 -1.41
C PRO A 46 -16.87 -2.33 -0.89
N GLN A 47 -16.67 -1.02 -1.05
CA GLN A 47 -15.52 -0.32 -0.50
C GLN A 47 -15.60 -0.28 1.03
N ILE A 48 -15.01 -1.29 1.65
CA ILE A 48 -14.87 -1.33 3.12
C ILE A 48 -13.55 -0.66 3.46
N ASN A 49 -13.59 0.60 3.87
CA ASN A 49 -12.40 1.31 4.28
C ASN A 49 -11.89 0.77 5.62
N VAL A 50 -10.83 -0.03 5.56
CA VAL A 50 -10.07 -0.52 6.71
C VAL A 50 -8.64 -0.03 6.59
N PRO A 51 -8.27 1.06 7.26
CA PRO A 51 -6.90 1.52 7.20
C PRO A 51 -5.95 0.50 7.80
N MET A 52 -4.93 0.12 7.04
CA MET A 52 -3.89 -0.82 7.46
C MET A 52 -2.52 -0.29 7.08
N ALA A 53 -1.54 -0.55 7.94
CA ALA A 53 -0.14 -0.18 7.67
C ALA A 53 0.82 -1.24 8.18
N ASP A 54 1.86 -1.52 7.38
CA ASP A 54 2.99 -2.36 7.77
C ASP A 54 4.10 -1.48 8.32
N VAL A 55 4.48 -1.69 9.56
CA VAL A 55 5.64 -1.05 10.19
C VAL A 55 6.80 -2.04 10.15
N MET A 56 7.79 -1.77 9.32
CA MET A 56 8.99 -2.59 9.15
C MET A 56 10.17 -1.95 9.86
N ILE A 57 10.90 -2.74 10.65
CA ILE A 57 12.02 -2.25 11.47
C ILE A 57 13.18 -3.22 11.32
N GLY A 58 14.32 -2.72 10.85
CA GLY A 58 15.57 -3.47 10.77
C GLY A 58 16.33 -3.44 12.08
N TYR A 59 16.78 -4.61 12.56
CA TYR A 59 17.69 -4.76 13.69
C TYR A 59 18.79 -5.77 13.33
N PRO A 60 19.77 -5.36 12.53
CA PRO A 60 20.82 -6.24 12.03
C PRO A 60 21.55 -7.01 13.12
N GLY A 61 21.73 -8.32 12.92
CA GLY A 61 22.44 -9.20 13.85
C GLY A 61 21.62 -9.71 15.04
N ALA A 62 20.40 -9.20 15.26
CA ALA A 62 19.55 -9.66 16.35
C ALA A 62 18.83 -10.97 16.00
N SER A 63 18.72 -11.87 16.97
CA SER A 63 17.87 -13.05 16.90
C SER A 63 16.37 -12.69 16.96
N PRO A 64 15.46 -13.56 16.49
CA PRO A 64 14.02 -13.30 16.59
C PRO A 64 13.55 -13.05 18.02
N ALA A 65 14.10 -13.73 19.01
CA ALA A 65 13.76 -13.53 20.42
C ALA A 65 14.20 -12.14 20.94
N GLU A 66 15.34 -11.64 20.47
CA GLU A 66 15.78 -10.27 20.77
C GLU A 66 14.94 -9.22 20.05
N VAL A 67 14.61 -9.44 18.78
CA VAL A 67 13.69 -8.58 18.00
C VAL A 67 12.34 -8.49 18.71
N GLU A 68 11.77 -9.63 19.12
CA GLU A 68 10.51 -9.67 19.85
C GLU A 68 10.58 -8.88 21.17
N SER A 69 11.58 -9.18 21.99
CA SER A 69 11.64 -8.62 23.34
C SER A 69 12.03 -7.14 23.38
N ARG A 70 12.92 -6.72 22.48
CA ARG A 70 13.50 -5.36 22.51
C ARG A 70 12.85 -4.38 21.55
N VAL A 71 12.20 -4.86 20.50
CA VAL A 71 11.58 -4.01 19.47
C VAL A 71 10.07 -4.18 19.46
N ILE A 72 9.58 -5.40 19.27
CA ILE A 72 8.15 -5.64 19.09
C ILE A 72 7.36 -5.33 20.35
N LYS A 73 7.65 -5.97 21.47
CA LYS A 73 6.88 -5.79 22.73
C LYS A 73 6.78 -4.34 23.20
N PRO A 74 7.86 -3.54 23.22
CA PRO A 74 7.75 -2.12 23.55
C PRO A 74 6.89 -1.34 22.57
N LEU A 75 7.01 -1.63 21.27
CA LEU A 75 6.30 -0.92 20.23
C LEU A 75 4.81 -1.29 20.19
N GLU A 76 4.46 -2.57 20.36
CA GLU A 76 3.07 -3.01 20.49
C GLU A 76 2.33 -2.25 21.59
N LYS A 77 2.99 -2.04 22.73
CA LYS A 77 2.43 -1.29 23.85
C LYS A 77 2.14 0.17 23.49
N VAL A 78 2.97 0.78 22.66
CA VAL A 78 2.76 2.15 22.16
C VAL A 78 1.64 2.17 21.12
N LEU A 79 1.71 1.28 20.13
CA LEU A 79 0.76 1.22 19.01
C LEU A 79 -0.65 0.83 19.47
N SER A 80 -0.78 -0.03 20.48
CA SER A 80 -2.10 -0.41 21.04
C SER A 80 -2.83 0.75 21.72
N ASN A 81 -2.13 1.80 22.12
CA ASN A 81 -2.72 3.00 22.73
C ASN A 81 -3.24 4.01 21.70
N ILE A 82 -2.96 3.80 20.40
CA ILE A 82 -3.44 4.67 19.35
C ILE A 82 -4.95 4.52 19.22
N LYS A 83 -5.68 5.61 19.38
CA LYS A 83 -7.14 5.60 19.24
C LYS A 83 -7.54 5.22 17.81
N GLY A 84 -8.32 4.14 17.70
CA GLY A 84 -8.82 3.61 16.44
C GLY A 84 -8.07 2.36 15.95
N VAL A 85 -7.00 1.93 16.63
CA VAL A 85 -6.36 0.64 16.35
C VAL A 85 -7.24 -0.48 16.90
N GLU A 86 -7.52 -1.47 16.05
CA GLU A 86 -8.32 -2.66 16.37
C GLU A 86 -7.43 -3.86 16.63
N HIS A 87 -6.52 -4.16 15.70
CA HIS A 87 -5.63 -5.30 15.79
C HIS A 87 -4.18 -4.94 15.47
N LEU A 88 -3.27 -5.64 16.14
CA LEU A 88 -1.83 -5.63 15.87
C LEU A 88 -1.38 -7.06 15.59
N HIS A 89 -0.73 -7.27 14.46
CA HIS A 89 -0.12 -8.55 14.11
C HIS A 89 1.38 -8.35 13.94
N SER A 90 2.17 -8.99 14.80
CA SER A 90 3.60 -8.81 14.81
C SER A 90 4.35 -10.08 14.41
N MET A 91 5.41 -9.91 13.63
CA MET A 91 6.32 -10.98 13.23
C MET A 91 7.76 -10.60 13.55
N ALA A 92 8.44 -11.47 14.32
CA ALA A 92 9.88 -11.38 14.58
C ALA A 92 10.65 -12.30 13.63
N MET A 93 11.57 -11.73 12.89
CA MET A 93 12.48 -12.44 11.99
C MET A 93 13.94 -12.17 12.37
N ASN A 94 14.87 -12.93 11.80
CA ASN A 94 16.30 -12.65 11.99
C ASN A 94 16.64 -11.25 11.47
N GLY A 95 17.03 -10.36 12.37
CA GLY A 95 17.43 -8.99 12.03
C GLY A 95 16.31 -8.06 11.60
N GLN A 96 15.04 -8.45 11.72
CA GLN A 96 13.91 -7.65 11.25
C GLN A 96 12.64 -7.90 12.07
N ALA A 97 11.88 -6.83 12.33
CA ALA A 97 10.52 -6.87 12.85
C ALA A 97 9.53 -6.38 11.79
N MET A 98 8.34 -6.94 11.76
CA MET A 98 7.21 -6.42 11.02
C MET A 98 5.99 -6.40 11.93
N ILE A 99 5.30 -5.26 11.99
CA ILE A 99 4.07 -5.08 12.75
C ILE A 99 3.00 -4.54 11.79
N ILE A 100 1.94 -5.29 11.62
CA ILE A 100 0.77 -4.88 10.84
C ILE A 100 -0.19 -4.20 11.82
N VAL A 101 -0.48 -2.94 11.57
CA VAL A 101 -1.42 -2.13 12.35
C VAL A 101 -2.71 -2.05 11.57
N GLN A 102 -3.79 -2.58 12.14
CA GLN A 102 -5.13 -2.53 11.58
C GLN A 102 -6.01 -1.61 12.43
N PHE A 103 -6.69 -0.68 11.78
CA PHE A 103 -7.63 0.23 12.41
C PHE A 103 -9.07 -0.30 12.27
N TYR A 104 -9.99 0.26 13.04
CA TYR A 104 -11.42 -0.08 12.90
C TYR A 104 -11.95 0.29 11.53
N VAL A 105 -12.91 -0.51 11.08
CA VAL A 105 -13.65 -0.27 9.83
C VAL A 105 -14.32 1.10 9.88
N GLY A 106 -14.13 1.90 8.82
CA GLY A 106 -14.73 3.24 8.70
C GLY A 106 -13.93 4.36 9.35
N GLU A 107 -12.76 4.07 9.97
CA GLU A 107 -11.82 5.13 10.36
C GLU A 107 -11.26 5.83 9.11
N ASP A 108 -10.97 7.11 9.24
CA ASP A 108 -10.34 7.88 8.18
C ASP A 108 -8.89 7.46 8.00
N SER A 109 -8.53 7.03 6.79
CA SER A 109 -7.20 6.48 6.49
C SER A 109 -6.09 7.49 6.71
N GLU A 110 -6.24 8.72 6.23
CA GLU A 110 -5.21 9.76 6.35
C GLU A 110 -4.94 10.10 7.82
N ARG A 111 -6.00 10.32 8.58
CA ARG A 111 -5.90 10.61 10.01
C ARG A 111 -5.31 9.45 10.80
N SER A 112 -5.63 8.22 10.42
CA SER A 112 -5.12 7.02 11.08
C SER A 112 -3.62 6.86 10.83
N TYR A 113 -3.16 7.10 9.61
CA TYR A 113 -1.74 7.08 9.28
C TYR A 113 -0.97 8.23 9.95
N VAL A 114 -1.55 9.42 10.02
CA VAL A 114 -0.94 10.56 10.75
C VAL A 114 -0.76 10.21 12.23
N LYS A 115 -1.77 9.63 12.89
CA LYS A 115 -1.67 9.17 14.28
C LYS A 115 -0.56 8.13 14.46
N LEU A 116 -0.46 7.18 13.52
CA LEU A 116 0.57 6.15 13.54
C LEU A 116 1.98 6.75 13.44
N TYR A 117 2.20 7.63 12.46
CA TYR A 117 3.49 8.32 12.29
C TYR A 117 3.85 9.17 13.51
N ASP A 118 2.90 9.93 14.05
CA ASP A 118 3.10 10.77 15.23
C ASP A 118 3.52 9.93 16.45
N GLU A 119 2.87 8.80 16.71
CA GLU A 119 3.24 7.91 17.81
C GLU A 119 4.60 7.23 17.61
N LEU A 120 4.93 6.83 16.38
CA LEU A 120 6.26 6.29 16.07
C LEU A 120 7.36 7.34 16.29
N MET A 121 7.15 8.57 15.86
CA MET A 121 8.12 9.66 16.03
C MET A 121 8.28 10.07 17.51
N LYS A 122 7.19 10.18 18.26
CA LYS A 122 7.25 10.50 19.69
C LYS A 122 8.00 9.47 20.51
N ASN A 123 7.95 8.23 20.09
CA ASN A 123 8.52 7.09 20.80
C ASN A 123 9.80 6.55 20.15
N GLU A 124 10.50 7.34 19.32
CA GLU A 124 11.77 6.92 18.68
C GLU A 124 12.83 6.47 19.72
N ASN A 125 12.76 7.00 20.92
CA ASN A 125 13.70 6.70 22.02
C ASN A 125 13.56 5.28 22.61
N ILE A 126 12.49 4.55 22.32
CA ILE A 126 12.29 3.19 22.83
C ILE A 126 13.16 2.16 22.11
N PHE A 127 13.69 2.50 20.93
CA PHE A 127 14.49 1.59 20.16
C PHE A 127 15.93 1.50 20.69
N PRO A 128 16.49 0.28 20.84
CA PRO A 128 17.88 0.11 21.21
C PRO A 128 18.83 0.61 20.11
N LYS A 129 20.08 0.88 20.51
CA LYS A 129 21.12 1.26 19.54
C LYS A 129 21.31 0.17 18.47
N GLY A 130 21.45 0.57 17.21
CA GLY A 130 21.59 -0.35 16.09
C GLY A 130 20.27 -0.75 15.39
N VAL A 131 19.14 -0.35 15.94
CA VAL A 131 17.84 -0.48 15.25
C VAL A 131 17.69 0.64 14.23
N TYR A 132 17.25 0.30 13.02
CA TYR A 132 16.94 1.28 11.99
C TYR A 132 15.60 1.97 12.26
N LYS A 133 15.44 3.15 11.69
CA LYS A 133 14.15 3.87 11.77
C LYS A 133 13.03 3.03 11.18
N PRO A 134 11.85 3.03 11.82
CA PRO A 134 10.68 2.34 11.29
C PRO A 134 10.32 2.86 9.90
N MET A 135 10.12 1.95 8.97
CA MET A 135 9.55 2.22 7.66
C MET A 135 8.07 1.83 7.67
N VAL A 136 7.20 2.77 7.40
CA VAL A 136 5.75 2.55 7.36
C VAL A 136 5.31 2.44 5.91
N LYS A 137 4.68 1.33 5.58
CA LYS A 137 4.03 1.11 4.29
C LYS A 137 2.52 1.00 4.52
N THR A 138 1.78 1.97 4.03
CA THR A 138 0.31 1.93 4.06
C THR A 138 -0.22 0.89 3.09
N ARG A 139 -1.35 0.27 3.43
CA ARG A 139 -2.09 -0.63 2.54
C ARG A 139 -3.47 -0.05 2.28
N SER A 140 -3.88 -0.04 1.03
CA SER A 140 -5.24 0.26 0.61
C SER A 140 -5.88 -0.95 -0.06
N ILE A 141 -7.19 -1.04 -0.01
CA ILE A 141 -7.96 -2.01 -0.80
C ILE A 141 -7.76 -1.74 -2.29
N ASP A 142 -7.50 -0.47 -2.64
CA ASP A 142 -7.25 -0.04 -4.02
C ASP A 142 -5.85 -0.41 -4.55
N ASP A 143 -4.96 -0.95 -3.70
CA ASP A 143 -3.61 -1.40 -4.08
C ASP A 143 -3.62 -2.73 -4.88
N VAL A 144 -4.76 -3.14 -5.40
CA VAL A 144 -4.88 -4.34 -6.23
C VAL A 144 -4.46 -4.03 -7.67
N PRO A 145 -3.57 -4.81 -8.28
CA PRO A 145 -3.21 -4.61 -9.68
C PRO A 145 -4.42 -4.74 -10.60
N MET A 146 -4.80 -3.66 -11.28
CA MET A 146 -5.92 -3.64 -12.21
C MET A 146 -5.58 -4.31 -13.54
N MET A 147 -4.31 -4.23 -13.95
CA MET A 147 -3.84 -4.77 -15.23
C MET A 147 -2.43 -5.36 -15.11
N GLY A 148 -2.22 -6.54 -15.65
CA GLY A 148 -0.92 -7.16 -15.83
C GLY A 148 -0.55 -7.20 -17.31
N LEU A 149 0.59 -6.61 -17.68
CA LEU A 149 1.14 -6.66 -19.03
C LEU A 149 2.37 -7.56 -19.02
N THR A 150 2.40 -8.55 -19.91
CA THR A 150 3.56 -9.44 -20.06
C THR A 150 4.30 -9.10 -21.35
N LEU A 151 5.57 -8.73 -21.21
CA LEU A 151 6.48 -8.52 -22.35
C LEU A 151 7.33 -9.78 -22.53
N TRP A 152 7.43 -10.28 -23.75
CA TRP A 152 8.27 -11.42 -24.11
C TRP A 152 8.89 -11.24 -25.49
N SER A 153 10.02 -11.85 -25.73
CA SER A 153 10.70 -11.84 -27.03
C SER A 153 11.50 -13.12 -27.23
N GLU A 154 11.60 -13.57 -28.47
CA GLU A 154 12.46 -14.67 -28.84
C GLU A 154 13.90 -14.23 -29.17
N THR A 155 14.10 -12.94 -29.46
CA THR A 155 15.36 -12.40 -29.97
C THR A 155 16.10 -11.49 -28.99
N LEU A 156 15.35 -10.84 -28.06
CA LEU A 156 15.91 -9.92 -27.07
C LEU A 156 16.24 -10.66 -25.78
N ASN A 157 17.32 -10.23 -25.13
CA ASN A 157 17.69 -10.76 -23.82
C ASN A 157 16.91 -10.08 -22.68
N ASP A 158 16.97 -10.65 -21.46
CA ASP A 158 16.25 -10.15 -20.28
C ASP A 158 16.53 -8.67 -19.94
N PHE A 159 17.74 -8.19 -20.25
CA PHE A 159 18.12 -6.81 -20.02
C PHE A 159 17.46 -5.86 -21.03
N GLU A 160 17.47 -6.25 -22.32
CA GLU A 160 16.86 -5.44 -23.39
C GLU A 160 15.35 -5.37 -23.24
N ILE A 161 14.70 -6.50 -22.88
CA ILE A 161 13.26 -6.51 -22.58
C ILE A 161 12.94 -5.59 -21.39
N ARG A 162 13.79 -5.60 -20.36
CA ARG A 162 13.59 -4.70 -19.22
C ARG A 162 13.71 -3.23 -19.60
N GLN A 163 14.65 -2.85 -20.45
CA GLN A 163 14.74 -1.47 -20.93
C GLN A 163 13.46 -1.03 -21.67
N ILE A 164 12.93 -1.91 -22.54
CA ILE A 164 11.66 -1.66 -23.22
C ILE A 164 10.50 -1.57 -22.20
N ALA A 165 10.50 -2.42 -21.17
CA ALA A 165 9.50 -2.37 -20.11
C ALA A 165 9.53 -1.03 -19.37
N GLU A 166 10.71 -0.50 -19.05
CA GLU A 166 10.88 0.80 -18.39
C GLU A 166 10.37 1.95 -19.28
N GLU A 167 10.60 1.90 -20.60
CA GLU A 167 10.02 2.88 -21.53
C GLU A 167 8.49 2.79 -21.60
N VAL A 168 7.95 1.57 -21.72
CA VAL A 168 6.49 1.33 -21.73
C VAL A 168 5.86 1.79 -20.43
N THR A 169 6.47 1.48 -19.29
CA THR A 169 6.02 1.94 -17.96
C THR A 169 5.97 3.46 -17.89
N SER A 170 7.01 4.14 -18.37
CA SER A 170 7.06 5.61 -18.41
C SER A 170 5.96 6.24 -19.29
N GLU A 171 5.56 5.58 -20.37
CA GLU A 171 4.44 6.05 -21.19
C GLU A 171 3.08 5.77 -20.54
N ILE A 172 2.95 4.62 -19.86
CA ILE A 172 1.73 4.27 -19.11
C ILE A 172 1.48 5.24 -17.96
N GLU A 173 2.53 5.65 -17.24
CA GLU A 173 2.44 6.62 -16.12
C GLU A 173 1.93 8.00 -16.55
N LYS A 174 2.01 8.35 -17.83
CA LYS A 174 1.45 9.59 -18.36
C LYS A 174 -0.07 9.52 -18.59
N VAL A 175 -0.64 8.33 -18.57
CA VAL A 175 -2.07 8.14 -18.74
C VAL A 175 -2.79 8.62 -17.49
N LYS A 176 -3.84 9.42 -17.66
CA LYS A 176 -4.65 9.91 -16.56
C LYS A 176 -5.20 8.75 -15.72
N ASP A 177 -5.20 8.93 -14.40
CA ASP A 177 -5.72 7.98 -13.40
C ASP A 177 -4.88 6.69 -13.23
N VAL A 178 -3.67 6.61 -13.80
CA VAL A 178 -2.68 5.60 -13.44
C VAL A 178 -1.91 6.08 -12.20
N ALA A 179 -2.03 5.33 -11.10
CA ALA A 179 -1.44 5.72 -9.82
C ALA A 179 -0.07 5.07 -9.58
N ILE A 180 0.04 3.76 -9.75
CA ILE A 180 1.25 3.00 -9.44
C ILE A 180 1.50 1.98 -10.55
N THR A 181 2.71 1.97 -11.07
CA THR A 181 3.22 0.94 -11.97
C THR A 181 4.30 0.15 -11.26
N LYS A 182 4.41 -1.14 -11.55
CA LYS A 182 5.43 -2.01 -10.97
C LYS A 182 5.96 -2.98 -12.00
N GLU A 183 7.25 -2.91 -12.25
CA GLU A 183 7.95 -3.86 -13.12
C GLU A 183 8.40 -5.08 -12.32
N ILE A 184 8.10 -6.27 -12.84
CA ILE A 184 8.47 -7.54 -12.23
C ILE A 184 9.24 -8.37 -13.25
N GLY A 185 10.47 -8.74 -12.92
CA GLY A 185 11.34 -9.55 -13.78
C GLY A 185 12.35 -8.71 -14.56
N GLY A 186 13.02 -9.39 -15.51
CA GLY A 186 14.15 -8.83 -16.23
C GLY A 186 15.41 -8.70 -15.36
N ARG A 187 16.53 -8.36 -16.00
CA ARG A 187 17.80 -8.13 -15.30
C ARG A 187 18.12 -6.65 -15.30
N THR A 188 18.39 -6.11 -14.13
CA THR A 188 18.93 -4.75 -13.99
C THR A 188 20.42 -4.75 -14.33
N ARG A 189 20.90 -3.63 -14.88
CA ARG A 189 22.34 -3.44 -15.10
C ARG A 189 23.05 -3.30 -13.77
N GLU A 190 24.02 -4.17 -13.51
CA GLU A 190 24.85 -4.10 -12.32
C GLU A 190 26.33 -4.09 -12.68
N LEU A 191 27.14 -3.42 -11.89
CA LEU A 191 28.58 -3.50 -11.95
C LEU A 191 29.05 -4.48 -10.86
N LYS A 192 29.36 -5.72 -11.26
CA LYS A 192 29.83 -6.76 -10.34
C LYS A 192 31.34 -6.71 -10.21
N VAL A 193 31.84 -6.38 -9.03
CA VAL A 193 33.26 -6.42 -8.70
C VAL A 193 33.57 -7.78 -8.05
N VAL A 194 34.34 -8.61 -8.76
CA VAL A 194 34.77 -9.92 -8.25
C VAL A 194 36.23 -9.80 -7.82
N LEU A 195 36.47 -10.06 -6.54
CA LEU A 195 37.82 -10.02 -5.97
C LEU A 195 38.52 -11.37 -6.13
N ASP A 196 39.75 -11.36 -6.67
CA ASP A 196 40.61 -12.52 -6.81
C ASP A 196 41.53 -12.60 -5.58
N LYS A 197 41.40 -13.71 -4.79
CA LYS A 197 42.15 -13.89 -3.53
C LYS A 197 43.66 -13.93 -3.72
N ASP A 198 44.13 -14.55 -4.79
CA ASP A 198 45.57 -14.73 -5.02
C ASP A 198 46.21 -13.39 -5.42
N LYS A 199 45.55 -12.65 -6.30
CA LYS A 199 45.99 -11.30 -6.70
C LYS A 199 45.93 -10.30 -5.55
N MET A 200 44.95 -10.43 -4.67
CA MET A 200 44.84 -9.60 -3.46
C MET A 200 46.04 -9.86 -2.54
N ALA A 201 46.37 -11.14 -2.32
CA ALA A 201 47.50 -11.53 -1.48
C ALA A 201 48.84 -11.06 -2.09
N GLU A 202 49.03 -11.21 -3.41
CA GLU A 202 50.23 -10.74 -4.12
C GLU A 202 50.44 -9.22 -4.04
N ASN A 203 49.36 -8.45 -4.04
CA ASN A 203 49.41 -6.99 -3.99
C ASN A 203 49.24 -6.42 -2.57
N GLY A 204 49.10 -7.25 -1.53
CA GLY A 204 48.95 -6.80 -0.16
C GLY A 204 47.66 -6.01 0.10
N VAL A 205 46.60 -6.27 -0.65
CA VAL A 205 45.33 -5.54 -0.59
C VAL A 205 44.28 -6.45 0.11
N ASP A 206 43.57 -5.87 1.07
CA ASP A 206 42.46 -6.54 1.74
C ASP A 206 41.08 -6.18 1.14
N ALA A 207 40.12 -7.05 1.31
CA ALA A 207 38.78 -6.87 0.75
C ALA A 207 38.06 -5.63 1.32
N LEU A 208 38.30 -5.31 2.61
CA LEU A 208 37.70 -4.16 3.26
C LEU A 208 38.25 -2.86 2.68
N GLY A 209 39.58 -2.79 2.45
CA GLY A 209 40.23 -1.65 1.82
C GLY A 209 39.69 -1.38 0.42
N VAL A 210 39.51 -2.44 -0.40
CA VAL A 210 38.89 -2.29 -1.74
C VAL A 210 37.47 -1.75 -1.63
N MET A 211 36.66 -2.26 -0.70
CA MET A 211 35.29 -1.81 -0.50
C MET A 211 35.22 -0.35 -0.07
N GLN A 212 36.08 0.07 0.84
CA GLN A 212 36.19 1.47 1.29
C GLN A 212 36.63 2.40 0.13
N MET A 213 37.61 1.98 -0.68
CA MET A 213 38.05 2.74 -1.85
C MET A 213 36.93 2.90 -2.88
N ILE A 214 36.17 1.84 -3.17
CA ILE A 214 35.03 1.92 -4.09
C ILE A 214 33.97 2.88 -3.55
N GLN A 215 33.64 2.79 -2.26
CA GLN A 215 32.67 3.69 -1.62
C GLN A 215 33.13 5.15 -1.65
N ALA A 216 34.39 5.41 -1.35
CA ALA A 216 34.96 6.76 -1.35
C ALA A 216 35.00 7.39 -2.75
N ASN A 217 35.29 6.59 -3.78
CA ASN A 217 35.37 7.08 -5.16
C ASN A 217 34.03 7.11 -5.90
N ASN A 218 33.00 6.44 -5.36
CA ASN A 218 31.64 6.46 -5.93
C ASN A 218 30.78 7.61 -5.37
N GLY A 219 31.34 8.43 -4.47
CA GLY A 219 30.68 9.62 -3.94
C GLY A 219 30.96 10.84 -4.81
N SER A 220 29.92 11.46 -5.36
CA SER A 220 30.02 12.78 -5.99
C SER A 220 30.02 13.85 -4.91
N SER A 221 31.16 14.52 -4.68
CA SER A 221 31.25 15.69 -3.81
C SER A 221 31.27 16.97 -4.64
N GLN A 222 30.34 17.87 -4.33
CA GLN A 222 30.31 19.20 -4.95
C GLN A 222 31.40 20.07 -4.31
N SER A 223 32.51 20.31 -5.04
CA SER A 223 33.62 21.12 -4.55
C SER A 223 33.48 22.58 -5.00
N GLY A 224 32.47 23.29 -4.44
CA GLY A 224 32.30 24.73 -4.59
C GLY A 224 31.65 25.18 -5.90
N SER A 225 30.99 26.33 -5.86
CA SER A 225 30.60 27.11 -7.04
C SER A 225 31.54 28.28 -7.17
N PHE A 226 32.12 28.48 -8.35
CA PHE A 226 32.78 29.75 -8.70
C PHE A 226 31.72 30.80 -8.98
N VAL A 227 31.75 31.90 -8.25
CA VAL A 227 30.94 33.11 -8.49
C VAL A 227 31.78 34.02 -9.41
#